data_ccaed5641faec648a7a4c10bd18435b3
#
_entry.id   ccaed5641faec648a7a4c10bd18435b3
#
_cell.length_a   1.000
_cell.length_b   1.000
_cell.length_c   1.000
_cell.angle_alpha   90.00
_cell.angle_beta   90.00
_cell.angle_gamma   90.00
#
_symmetry.space_group_name_H-M   'P 1'
#
loop_
_entity.id
_entity.type
_entity.pdbx_description
1 polymer ?
#
loop_
_entity_poly.entity_id
_entity_poly.type
_entity_poly.pdbx_seq_one_letter_code
_entity_poly.pdbx_strand_id
1 'polypeptide(L)'
;MTYILRDEIPKYTLPYIDDVPIRCPKTRYELPGDRVETLDQNPGIRRFVFEHLVNVNRILQRMKYAGGTFSGPKMMICSDHIIIVGFECSYEGRKLTNDTIGKILRWGSCKDTTDIRAFLGTAVQCRNHIPNFVMVVVPLYEIVKKGTPFEWGPAQQKAQQDLKILIEDCFHMRNPKLPSEQPLVLAVDTSWRVVGYYIYQRDKEDPKKIHYVKFNSLLMDPR
;
A
#
# COMPACT_ATOMS: atom_id res chain seq x y z
N MET A 1 -2.92 19.72 8.22
CA MET A 1 -1.83 18.74 8.49
C MET A 1 -0.65 18.94 7.53
N THR A 2 -0.84 18.80 6.20
CA THR A 2 0.22 18.87 5.19
C THR A 2 1.05 20.17 5.23
N TYR A 3 0.42 21.31 5.46
CA TYR A 3 1.12 22.60 5.58
C TYR A 3 2.04 22.65 6.81
N ILE A 4 1.58 22.17 7.95
CA ILE A 4 2.36 22.14 9.22
C ILE A 4 3.59 21.25 9.09
N LEU A 5 3.45 20.13 8.39
CA LEU A 5 4.48 19.09 8.24
C LEU A 5 5.22 19.15 6.90
N ARG A 6 5.08 20.22 6.13
CA ARG A 6 5.63 20.32 4.76
C ARG A 6 7.13 20.03 4.66
N ASP A 7 7.92 20.46 5.66
CA ASP A 7 9.37 20.24 5.66
C ASP A 7 9.76 18.79 6.04
N GLU A 8 8.81 18.02 6.56
CA GLU A 8 8.98 16.61 6.92
C GLU A 8 8.50 15.66 5.80
N ILE A 9 7.70 16.19 4.87
CA ILE A 9 7.12 15.44 3.74
C ILE A 9 8.07 15.51 2.53
N PRO A 10 8.28 14.42 1.82
CA PRO A 10 7.87 13.02 2.07
C PRO A 10 8.90 12.23 2.88
N LYS A 11 9.97 12.86 3.35
CA LYS A 11 11.15 12.20 3.89
C LYS A 11 10.86 11.41 5.17
N TYR A 12 10.16 12.02 6.11
CA TYR A 12 9.92 11.45 7.44
C TYR A 12 8.47 11.06 7.69
N THR A 13 7.54 11.67 7.00
CA THR A 13 6.11 11.37 7.12
C THR A 13 5.40 11.58 5.79
N LEU A 14 4.24 10.93 5.64
CA LEU A 14 3.29 11.17 4.57
C LEU A 14 1.88 11.15 5.17
N PRO A 15 1.40 12.27 5.71
CA PRO A 15 0.10 12.34 6.36
C PRO A 15 -1.04 11.97 5.42
N TYR A 16 -2.03 11.24 5.96
CA TYR A 16 -3.26 10.92 5.26
C TYR A 16 -4.44 11.34 6.14
N ILE A 17 -5.09 12.45 5.76
CA ILE A 17 -6.15 13.10 6.51
C ILE A 17 -5.69 13.44 7.93
N ASP A 18 -6.05 12.63 8.94
CA ASP A 18 -5.70 12.75 10.35
C ASP A 18 -4.61 11.78 10.82
N ASP A 19 -4.32 10.75 10.03
CA ASP A 19 -3.24 9.82 10.32
C ASP A 19 -1.87 10.40 9.96
N VAL A 20 -0.91 10.32 10.87
CA VAL A 20 0.47 10.80 10.69
C VAL A 20 1.45 9.64 10.88
N PRO A 21 1.64 8.80 9.85
CA PRO A 21 2.64 7.75 9.92
C PRO A 21 4.05 8.34 9.86
N ILE A 22 4.90 7.98 10.81
CA ILE A 22 6.29 8.45 10.88
C ILE A 22 7.21 7.31 10.45
N ARG A 23 8.02 7.57 9.45
CA ARG A 23 8.94 6.57 8.89
C ARG A 23 10.12 6.33 9.82
N CYS A 24 10.51 5.08 9.94
CA CYS A 24 11.78 4.68 10.50
C CYS A 24 12.95 5.05 9.56
N PRO A 25 14.20 5.02 10.04
CA PRO A 25 15.38 5.05 9.18
C PRO A 25 15.31 3.99 8.09
N LYS A 26 16.00 4.20 6.96
CA LYS A 26 15.96 3.27 5.81
C LYS A 26 16.52 1.88 6.10
N THR A 27 17.37 1.77 7.11
CA THR A 27 18.00 0.52 7.55
C THR A 27 17.93 0.40 9.07
N ARG A 28 17.95 -0.83 9.55
CA ARG A 28 18.11 -1.13 10.98
C ARG A 28 19.56 -1.12 11.44
N TYR A 29 20.51 -0.81 10.53
CA TYR A 29 21.95 -0.89 10.79
C TYR A 29 22.36 -2.28 11.27
N GLU A 30 21.98 -3.29 10.50
CA GLU A 30 22.22 -4.70 10.79
C GLU A 30 23.71 -5.03 10.70
N LEU A 31 24.20 -5.77 11.68
CA LEU A 31 25.57 -6.26 11.79
C LEU A 31 25.56 -7.80 11.65
N PRO A 32 26.72 -8.43 11.33
CA PRO A 32 26.81 -9.89 11.31
C PRO A 32 26.35 -10.54 12.62
N GLY A 33 25.63 -11.66 12.54
CA GLY A 33 25.12 -12.42 13.68
C GLY A 33 23.87 -11.81 14.34
N ASP A 34 22.92 -11.35 13.52
CA ASP A 34 21.61 -10.80 13.93
C ASP A 34 21.68 -9.65 14.95
N ARG A 35 22.81 -8.96 14.98
CA ARG A 35 23.02 -7.78 15.81
C ARG A 35 22.66 -6.52 15.04
N VAL A 36 22.40 -5.45 15.77
CA VAL A 36 22.16 -4.11 15.22
C VAL A 36 23.06 -3.09 15.90
N GLU A 37 23.41 -2.02 15.23
CA GLU A 37 24.16 -0.93 15.83
C GLU A 37 23.42 -0.33 17.01
N THR A 38 24.16 -0.01 18.05
CA THR A 38 23.71 0.69 19.26
C THR A 38 24.38 2.06 19.35
N LEU A 39 23.91 2.91 20.26
CA LEU A 39 24.57 4.20 20.52
C LEU A 39 25.85 4.00 21.30
N ASP A 40 26.93 4.65 20.90
CA ASP A 40 28.24 4.61 21.62
C ASP A 40 28.11 5.07 23.06
N GLN A 41 27.27 6.09 23.30
CA GLN A 41 27.04 6.66 24.64
C GLN A 41 26.13 5.80 25.51
N ASN A 42 25.29 4.93 24.90
CA ASN A 42 24.41 4.01 25.61
C ASN A 42 24.14 2.74 24.77
N PRO A 43 24.95 1.69 24.96
CA PRO A 43 24.85 0.43 24.22
C PRO A 43 23.51 -0.32 24.43
N GLY A 44 22.69 0.06 25.40
CA GLY A 44 21.34 -0.48 25.58
C GLY A 44 20.31 0.06 24.59
N ILE A 45 20.65 1.10 23.82
CA ILE A 45 19.74 1.74 22.87
C ILE A 45 20.16 1.43 21.43
N ARG A 46 19.29 0.81 20.65
CA ARG A 46 19.49 0.58 19.22
C ARG A 46 19.44 1.90 18.45
N ARG A 47 20.44 2.14 17.59
CA ARG A 47 20.61 3.39 16.85
C ARG A 47 19.37 3.77 16.02
N PHE A 48 18.82 2.84 15.26
CA PHE A 48 17.62 3.11 14.42
C PHE A 48 16.38 3.50 15.24
N VAL A 49 16.24 2.94 16.45
CA VAL A 49 15.13 3.31 17.36
C VAL A 49 15.32 4.73 17.87
N PHE A 50 16.53 5.11 18.27
CA PHE A 50 16.82 6.47 18.69
C PHE A 50 16.56 7.49 17.59
N GLU A 51 17.05 7.25 16.38
CA GLU A 51 16.82 8.11 15.21
C GLU A 51 15.34 8.25 14.89
N HIS A 52 14.57 7.15 15.00
CA HIS A 52 13.10 7.20 14.85
C HIS A 52 12.46 8.08 15.90
N LEU A 53 12.82 7.94 17.16
CA LEU A 53 12.27 8.74 18.27
C LEU A 53 12.61 10.22 18.14
N VAL A 54 13.80 10.58 17.62
CA VAL A 54 14.14 11.97 17.29
C VAL A 54 13.17 12.54 16.25
N ASN A 55 12.85 11.77 15.21
CA ASN A 55 11.87 12.17 14.18
C ASN A 55 10.46 12.31 14.77
N VAL A 56 10.04 11.34 15.60
CA VAL A 56 8.75 11.39 16.32
C VAL A 56 8.64 12.66 17.16
N ASN A 57 9.65 12.92 18.01
CA ASN A 57 9.66 14.12 18.85
C ASN A 57 9.56 15.41 18.03
N ARG A 58 10.31 15.52 16.93
CA ARG A 58 10.30 16.71 16.06
C ARG A 58 8.90 16.94 15.46
N ILE A 59 8.25 15.88 14.98
CA ILE A 59 6.89 15.96 14.41
C ILE A 59 5.87 16.32 15.49
N LEU A 60 5.96 15.72 16.67
CA LEU A 60 5.10 16.05 17.81
C LEU A 60 5.24 17.51 18.24
N GLN A 61 6.48 18.04 18.28
CA GLN A 61 6.73 19.45 18.61
C GLN A 61 6.12 20.39 17.57
N ARG A 62 6.28 20.11 16.27
CA ARG A 62 5.64 20.90 15.21
C ARG A 62 4.12 20.94 15.34
N MET A 63 3.49 19.81 15.62
CA MET A 63 2.04 19.75 15.86
C MET A 63 1.63 20.53 17.11
N LYS A 64 2.37 20.37 18.21
CA LYS A 64 2.13 21.11 19.45
C LYS A 64 2.19 22.63 19.23
N TYR A 65 3.23 23.14 18.54
CA TYR A 65 3.36 24.57 18.26
C TYR A 65 2.29 25.11 17.31
N ALA A 66 1.71 24.25 16.48
CA ALA A 66 0.57 24.59 15.64
C ALA A 66 -0.78 24.45 16.34
N GLY A 67 -0.80 24.15 17.65
CA GLY A 67 -2.04 23.97 18.42
C GLY A 67 -2.72 22.62 18.20
N GLY A 68 -2.05 21.68 17.51
CA GLY A 68 -2.57 20.33 17.29
C GLY A 68 -2.30 19.39 18.45
N THR A 69 -3.15 18.38 18.60
CA THR A 69 -3.02 17.32 19.60
C THR A 69 -3.15 15.95 18.97
N PHE A 70 -2.52 14.94 19.61
CA PHE A 70 -2.68 13.54 19.23
C PHE A 70 -3.38 12.78 20.33
N SER A 71 -4.19 11.78 19.95
CA SER A 71 -4.84 10.87 20.90
C SER A 71 -3.81 9.88 21.45
N GLY A 72 -3.43 10.01 22.72
CA GLY A 72 -2.51 9.09 23.38
C GLY A 72 -2.90 7.61 23.26
N PRO A 73 -4.18 7.24 23.52
CA PRO A 73 -4.63 5.85 23.41
C PRO A 73 -4.54 5.25 21.98
N LYS A 74 -4.53 6.10 20.94
CA LYS A 74 -4.40 5.65 19.54
C LYS A 74 -2.98 5.73 19.03
N MET A 75 -2.06 6.28 19.81
CA MET A 75 -0.67 6.47 19.39
C MET A 75 0.09 5.15 19.47
N MET A 76 0.67 4.73 18.34
CA MET A 76 1.57 3.59 18.26
C MET A 76 2.99 4.10 18.04
N ILE A 77 3.89 3.85 18.99
CA ILE A 77 5.30 4.30 18.92
C ILE A 77 6.21 3.08 18.85
N CYS A 78 7.18 3.11 17.95
CA CYS A 78 8.20 2.06 17.77
C CYS A 78 7.60 0.67 17.51
N SER A 79 6.49 0.60 16.78
CA SER A 79 5.92 -0.66 16.34
C SER A 79 6.67 -1.20 15.12
N ASP A 80 6.82 -2.51 15.04
CA ASP A 80 7.39 -3.20 13.89
C ASP A 80 6.43 -3.26 12.70
N HIS A 81 5.13 -3.08 12.96
CA HIS A 81 4.08 -2.96 11.96
C HIS A 81 3.01 -1.96 12.41
N ILE A 82 2.37 -1.28 11.46
CA ILE A 82 1.25 -0.38 11.70
C ILE A 82 0.18 -0.57 10.61
N ILE A 83 -1.07 -0.31 10.97
CA ILE A 83 -2.18 -0.29 10.01
C ILE A 83 -2.43 1.14 9.56
N ILE A 84 -2.33 1.38 8.25
CA ILE A 84 -2.59 2.67 7.63
C ILE A 84 -3.56 2.47 6.47
N VAL A 85 -4.73 3.09 6.54
CA VAL A 85 -5.73 3.09 5.46
C VAL A 85 -6.02 1.68 4.92
N GLY A 86 -6.19 0.70 5.82
CA GLY A 86 -6.50 -0.69 5.43
C GLY A 86 -5.32 -1.54 4.97
N PHE A 87 -4.09 -1.02 5.09
CA PHE A 87 -2.87 -1.76 4.84
C PHE A 87 -2.07 -1.97 6.13
N GLU A 88 -1.61 -3.18 6.33
CA GLU A 88 -0.59 -3.49 7.32
C GLU A 88 0.78 -3.23 6.69
N CYS A 89 1.48 -2.24 7.23
CA CYS A 89 2.77 -1.75 6.77
C CYS A 89 3.88 -2.16 7.75
N SER A 90 4.97 -2.69 7.23
CA SER A 90 6.16 -3.09 7.99
C SER A 90 7.45 -2.67 7.28
N TYR A 91 8.60 -3.00 7.86
CA TYR A 91 9.89 -2.81 7.20
C TYR A 91 10.01 -3.59 5.88
N GLU A 92 9.40 -4.76 5.81
CA GLU A 92 9.48 -5.63 4.65
C GLU A 92 8.57 -5.19 3.50
N GLY A 93 7.46 -4.51 3.84
CA GLY A 93 6.52 -4.09 2.83
C GLY A 93 5.12 -3.81 3.39
N ARG A 94 4.12 -4.00 2.54
CA ARG A 94 2.72 -3.80 2.88
C ARG A 94 1.85 -4.91 2.32
N LYS A 95 0.83 -5.26 3.07
CA LYS A 95 -0.25 -6.19 2.66
C LYS A 95 -1.60 -5.60 3.03
N LEU A 96 -2.65 -6.10 2.40
CA LEU A 96 -4.02 -5.77 2.81
C LEU A 96 -4.31 -6.38 4.17
N THR A 97 -5.09 -5.66 4.99
CA THR A 97 -5.58 -6.23 6.25
C THR A 97 -6.67 -7.26 5.99
N ASN A 98 -6.79 -8.27 6.86
CA ASN A 98 -7.86 -9.27 6.78
C ASN A 98 -9.26 -8.63 6.85
N ASP A 99 -9.40 -7.50 7.55
CA ASP A 99 -10.66 -6.73 7.59
C ASP A 99 -11.01 -6.16 6.22
N THR A 100 -10.05 -5.56 5.50
CA THR A 100 -10.24 -5.04 4.14
C THR A 100 -10.61 -6.16 3.17
N ILE A 101 -9.89 -7.27 3.18
CA ILE A 101 -10.17 -8.45 2.37
C ILE A 101 -11.57 -8.97 2.71
N GLY A 102 -11.86 -9.19 3.99
CA GLY A 102 -13.15 -9.73 4.44
C GLY A 102 -14.35 -8.86 4.08
N LYS A 103 -14.22 -7.53 4.07
CA LYS A 103 -15.29 -6.63 3.60
C LYS A 103 -15.64 -6.89 2.13
N ILE A 104 -14.64 -7.09 1.27
CA ILE A 104 -14.85 -7.33 -0.15
C ILE A 104 -15.39 -8.74 -0.39
N LEU A 105 -14.86 -9.75 0.28
CA LEU A 105 -15.30 -11.13 0.11
C LEU A 105 -16.77 -11.33 0.52
N ARG A 106 -17.21 -10.67 1.59
CA ARG A 106 -18.61 -10.72 2.07
C ARG A 106 -19.59 -9.87 1.26
N TRP A 107 -19.13 -9.08 0.27
CA TRP A 107 -20.02 -8.27 -0.55
C TRP A 107 -20.95 -9.16 -1.39
N GLY A 108 -22.23 -8.95 -1.31
CA GLY A 108 -23.22 -9.67 -2.13
C GLY A 108 -23.20 -9.25 -3.61
N SER A 109 -24.09 -9.81 -4.41
CA SER A 109 -24.31 -9.33 -5.78
C SER A 109 -24.82 -7.89 -5.74
N CYS A 110 -24.26 -7.03 -6.60
CA CYS A 110 -24.65 -5.62 -6.65
C CYS A 110 -26.07 -5.46 -7.21
N LYS A 111 -26.86 -4.60 -6.57
CA LYS A 111 -28.29 -4.41 -6.86
C LYS A 111 -28.57 -3.21 -7.76
N ASP A 112 -27.65 -2.26 -7.80
CA ASP A 112 -27.75 -1.04 -8.61
C ASP A 112 -26.36 -0.46 -8.93
N THR A 113 -26.30 0.61 -9.70
CA THR A 113 -25.05 1.29 -10.08
C THR A 113 -24.34 1.93 -8.88
N THR A 114 -25.07 2.30 -7.84
CA THR A 114 -24.49 2.89 -6.60
C THR A 114 -23.74 1.81 -5.84
N ASP A 115 -24.34 0.63 -5.72
CA ASP A 115 -23.71 -0.52 -5.05
C ASP A 115 -22.45 -0.98 -5.79
N ILE A 116 -22.48 -0.99 -7.15
CA ILE A 116 -21.27 -1.29 -7.94
C ILE A 116 -20.17 -0.24 -7.69
N ARG A 117 -20.51 1.05 -7.68
CA ARG A 117 -19.52 2.10 -7.41
C ARG A 117 -18.91 1.97 -6.01
N ALA A 118 -19.70 1.61 -5.01
CA ALA A 118 -19.23 1.35 -3.67
C ALA A 118 -18.30 0.13 -3.62
N PHE A 119 -18.69 -0.98 -4.26
CA PHE A 119 -17.85 -2.17 -4.39
C PHE A 119 -16.52 -1.87 -5.08
N LEU A 120 -16.57 -1.24 -6.27
CA LEU A 120 -15.38 -0.86 -7.02
C LEU A 120 -14.49 0.13 -6.26
N GLY A 121 -15.09 1.11 -5.56
CA GLY A 121 -14.37 2.07 -4.72
C GLY A 121 -13.56 1.39 -3.63
N THR A 122 -14.13 0.33 -3.03
CA THR A 122 -13.43 -0.49 -2.04
C THR A 122 -12.36 -1.36 -2.69
N ALA A 123 -12.68 -2.03 -3.80
CA ALA A 123 -11.77 -2.95 -4.50
C ALA A 123 -10.57 -2.23 -5.15
N VAL A 124 -10.74 -0.98 -5.61
CA VAL A 124 -9.66 -0.17 -6.22
C VAL A 124 -8.48 0.04 -5.26
N GLN A 125 -8.70 0.02 -3.95
CA GLN A 125 -7.60 0.08 -2.97
C GLN A 125 -6.62 -1.09 -3.15
N CYS A 126 -7.12 -2.26 -3.59
CA CYS A 126 -6.34 -3.48 -3.77
C CYS A 126 -5.59 -3.53 -5.11
N ARG A 127 -5.86 -2.63 -6.05
CA ARG A 127 -5.38 -2.71 -7.43
C ARG A 127 -3.87 -2.85 -7.59
N ASN A 128 -3.10 -2.26 -6.66
CA ASN A 128 -1.64 -2.33 -6.70
C ASN A 128 -1.08 -3.70 -6.28
N HIS A 129 -1.93 -4.55 -5.73
CA HIS A 129 -1.63 -5.91 -5.26
C HIS A 129 -2.11 -6.98 -6.24
N ILE A 130 -2.79 -6.59 -7.32
CA ILE A 130 -3.45 -7.51 -8.26
C ILE A 130 -2.93 -7.26 -9.67
N PRO A 131 -2.35 -8.28 -10.33
CA PRO A 131 -2.02 -8.20 -11.74
C PRO A 131 -3.28 -7.95 -12.59
N ASN A 132 -3.15 -7.14 -13.64
CA ASN A 132 -4.21 -6.93 -14.65
C ASN A 132 -5.60 -6.56 -14.08
N PHE A 133 -5.64 -5.88 -12.93
CA PHE A 133 -6.87 -5.49 -12.24
C PHE A 133 -7.94 -4.92 -13.17
N VAL A 134 -7.54 -4.01 -14.08
CA VAL A 134 -8.48 -3.34 -15.00
C VAL A 134 -9.19 -4.32 -15.92
N MET A 135 -8.53 -5.37 -16.40
CA MET A 135 -9.15 -6.39 -17.26
C MET A 135 -10.32 -7.08 -16.57
N VAL A 136 -10.16 -7.38 -15.29
CA VAL A 136 -11.18 -8.08 -14.49
C VAL A 136 -12.38 -7.19 -14.24
N VAL A 137 -12.17 -5.89 -14.02
CA VAL A 137 -13.26 -4.96 -13.63
C VAL A 137 -13.97 -4.30 -14.81
N VAL A 138 -13.50 -4.47 -16.05
CA VAL A 138 -14.12 -3.89 -17.25
C VAL A 138 -15.63 -4.13 -17.31
N PRO A 139 -16.17 -5.36 -17.12
CA PRO A 139 -17.61 -5.58 -17.20
C PRO A 139 -18.42 -4.80 -16.15
N LEU A 140 -17.81 -4.50 -15.00
CA LEU A 140 -18.42 -3.70 -13.94
C LEU A 140 -18.36 -2.20 -14.25
N TYR A 141 -17.26 -1.74 -14.86
CA TYR A 141 -17.12 -0.33 -15.28
C TYR A 141 -18.08 0.02 -16.42
N GLU A 142 -18.36 -0.91 -17.31
CA GLU A 142 -19.25 -0.68 -18.45
C GLU A 142 -20.67 -0.31 -18.02
N ILE A 143 -21.23 -0.99 -17.03
CA ILE A 143 -22.60 -0.73 -16.56
C ILE A 143 -22.74 0.46 -15.60
N VAL A 144 -21.63 1.08 -15.16
CA VAL A 144 -21.66 2.34 -14.38
C VAL A 144 -21.45 3.58 -15.23
N LYS A 145 -21.24 3.43 -16.55
CA LYS A 145 -21.15 4.56 -17.49
C LYS A 145 -22.47 5.31 -17.54
N LYS A 146 -22.38 6.63 -17.72
CA LYS A 146 -23.57 7.49 -17.82
C LYS A 146 -24.44 7.06 -19.01
N GLY A 147 -25.72 6.85 -18.77
CA GLY A 147 -26.70 6.47 -19.81
C GLY A 147 -26.78 4.98 -20.09
N THR A 148 -26.00 4.14 -19.42
CA THR A 148 -26.11 2.68 -19.56
C THR A 148 -27.18 2.15 -18.61
N PRO A 149 -28.16 1.34 -19.09
CA PRO A 149 -29.10 0.64 -18.22
C PRO A 149 -28.36 -0.29 -17.24
N PHE A 150 -28.90 -0.41 -16.03
CA PHE A 150 -28.36 -1.38 -15.08
C PHE A 150 -28.82 -2.79 -15.45
N GLU A 151 -27.89 -3.62 -15.87
CA GLU A 151 -28.12 -5.04 -16.17
C GLU A 151 -27.06 -5.89 -15.46
N TRP A 152 -27.46 -6.60 -14.42
CA TRP A 152 -26.58 -7.51 -13.69
C TRP A 152 -26.69 -8.91 -14.25
N GLY A 153 -25.81 -9.25 -15.19
CA GLY A 153 -25.76 -10.54 -15.87
C GLY A 153 -24.57 -11.42 -15.47
N PRO A 154 -24.42 -12.56 -16.15
CA PRO A 154 -23.34 -13.52 -15.89
C PRO A 154 -21.93 -12.92 -15.99
N ALA A 155 -21.72 -11.98 -16.92
CA ALA A 155 -20.42 -11.32 -17.11
C ALA A 155 -20.02 -10.48 -15.88
N GLN A 156 -20.96 -9.72 -15.30
CA GLN A 156 -20.76 -8.90 -14.12
C GLN A 156 -20.55 -9.76 -12.87
N GLN A 157 -21.36 -10.81 -12.73
CA GLN A 157 -21.25 -11.75 -11.64
C GLN A 157 -19.89 -12.45 -11.66
N LYS A 158 -19.44 -12.89 -12.85
CA LYS A 158 -18.12 -13.50 -13.02
C LYS A 158 -17.02 -12.51 -12.68
N ALA A 159 -17.05 -11.28 -13.19
CA ALA A 159 -16.07 -10.25 -12.91
C ALA A 159 -15.96 -9.94 -11.40
N GLN A 160 -17.09 -9.88 -10.69
CA GLN A 160 -17.10 -9.70 -9.24
C GLN A 160 -16.45 -10.89 -8.52
N GLN A 161 -16.76 -12.12 -8.95
CA GLN A 161 -16.21 -13.33 -8.33
C GLN A 161 -14.70 -13.49 -8.60
N ASP A 162 -14.30 -13.29 -9.87
CA ASP A 162 -12.88 -13.33 -10.24
C ASP A 162 -12.06 -12.30 -9.45
N LEU A 163 -12.63 -11.09 -9.28
CA LEU A 163 -11.98 -10.06 -8.47
C LEU A 163 -11.84 -10.45 -6.99
N LYS A 164 -12.85 -11.08 -6.40
CA LYS A 164 -12.79 -11.58 -5.02
C LYS A 164 -11.69 -12.63 -4.84
N ILE A 165 -11.58 -13.59 -5.77
CA ILE A 165 -10.52 -14.60 -5.76
C ILE A 165 -9.13 -13.95 -5.82
N LEU A 166 -8.95 -12.98 -6.73
CA LEU A 166 -7.68 -12.26 -6.86
C LEU A 166 -7.32 -11.41 -5.64
N ILE A 167 -8.32 -10.91 -4.90
CA ILE A 167 -8.11 -10.17 -3.67
C ILE A 167 -7.75 -11.08 -2.51
N GLU A 168 -8.35 -12.26 -2.44
CA GLU A 168 -8.03 -13.27 -1.42
C GLU A 168 -6.58 -13.74 -1.54
N ASP A 169 -6.09 -13.96 -2.78
CA ASP A 169 -4.74 -14.39 -3.10
C ASP A 169 -3.78 -13.24 -3.45
N CYS A 170 -4.10 -12.00 -3.05
CA CYS A 170 -3.33 -10.84 -3.48
C CYS A 170 -1.89 -10.83 -2.96
N PHE A 171 -1.01 -10.29 -3.80
CA PHE A 171 0.42 -10.26 -3.50
C PHE A 171 0.77 -9.33 -2.34
N HIS A 172 1.70 -9.78 -1.50
CA HIS A 172 2.39 -8.93 -0.55
C HIS A 172 3.39 -8.04 -1.30
N MET A 173 3.22 -6.72 -1.21
CA MET A 173 4.12 -5.77 -1.86
C MET A 173 5.31 -5.49 -0.96
N ARG A 174 6.51 -5.68 -1.50
CA ARG A 174 7.75 -5.39 -0.76
C ARG A 174 8.24 -3.98 -1.00
N ASN A 175 8.88 -3.41 0.01
CA ASN A 175 9.60 -2.15 -0.15
C ASN A 175 10.86 -2.40 -0.98
N PRO A 176 11.14 -1.57 -2.01
CA PRO A 176 12.39 -1.70 -2.77
C PRO A 176 13.58 -1.38 -1.87
N LYS A 177 14.60 -2.21 -1.92
CA LYS A 177 15.87 -1.97 -1.24
C LYS A 177 16.71 -1.02 -2.10
N LEU A 178 16.95 0.20 -1.63
CA LEU A 178 17.74 1.22 -2.34
C LEU A 178 18.68 1.94 -1.36
N PRO A 179 19.98 2.10 -1.70
CA PRO A 179 20.68 1.56 -2.86
C PRO A 179 20.79 0.05 -2.82
N SER A 180 20.79 -0.62 -3.98
CA SER A 180 20.93 -2.07 -4.09
C SER A 180 21.72 -2.43 -5.34
N GLU A 181 22.44 -3.55 -5.27
CA GLU A 181 23.09 -4.17 -6.43
C GLU A 181 22.06 -4.75 -7.41
N GLN A 182 20.85 -5.10 -6.90
CA GLN A 182 19.76 -5.59 -7.72
C GLN A 182 18.88 -4.43 -8.21
N PRO A 183 18.79 -4.19 -9.52
CA PRO A 183 18.01 -3.08 -10.05
C PRO A 183 16.52 -3.30 -9.85
N LEU A 184 15.78 -2.19 -9.81
CA LEU A 184 14.33 -2.23 -10.00
C LEU A 184 14.04 -2.51 -11.48
N VAL A 185 13.20 -3.48 -11.73
CA VAL A 185 12.80 -3.88 -13.08
C VAL A 185 11.34 -3.48 -13.29
N LEU A 186 11.08 -2.80 -14.39
CA LEU A 186 9.74 -2.54 -14.89
C LEU A 186 9.43 -3.56 -15.99
N ALA A 187 8.47 -4.44 -15.74
CA ALA A 187 7.91 -5.33 -16.75
C ALA A 187 6.59 -4.75 -17.25
N VAL A 188 6.44 -4.69 -18.56
CA VAL A 188 5.25 -4.15 -19.23
C VAL A 188 4.72 -5.19 -20.20
N ASP A 189 3.42 -5.41 -20.13
CA ASP A 189 2.67 -6.23 -21.06
C ASP A 189 1.52 -5.42 -21.64
N THR A 190 1.34 -5.45 -22.96
CA THR A 190 0.35 -4.64 -23.65
C THR A 190 -0.54 -5.48 -24.54
N SER A 191 -1.83 -5.26 -24.43
CA SER A 191 -2.84 -5.71 -25.39
C SER A 191 -3.42 -4.51 -26.15
N TRP A 192 -4.29 -4.75 -27.11
CA TRP A 192 -4.97 -3.67 -27.83
C TRP A 192 -5.88 -2.79 -26.94
N ARG A 193 -6.24 -3.25 -25.74
CA ARG A 193 -7.14 -2.52 -24.81
C ARG A 193 -6.49 -2.10 -23.52
N VAL A 194 -5.46 -2.80 -23.06
CA VAL A 194 -4.92 -2.60 -21.72
C VAL A 194 -3.40 -2.66 -21.75
N VAL A 195 -2.80 -1.74 -21.05
CA VAL A 195 -1.38 -1.80 -20.66
C VAL A 195 -1.31 -2.28 -19.23
N GLY A 196 -0.76 -3.46 -19.01
CA GLY A 196 -0.41 -3.98 -17.70
C GLY A 196 1.08 -3.76 -17.41
N TYR A 197 1.41 -3.41 -16.19
CA TYR A 197 2.81 -3.35 -15.77
C TYR A 197 2.98 -3.70 -14.31
N TYR A 198 4.17 -4.18 -13.98
CA TYR A 198 4.56 -4.38 -12.60
C TYR A 198 6.03 -4.01 -12.38
N ILE A 199 6.31 -3.56 -11.17
CA ILE A 199 7.65 -3.23 -10.74
C ILE A 199 8.08 -4.31 -9.74
N TYR A 200 9.28 -4.82 -9.92
CA TYR A 200 9.84 -5.83 -9.05
C TYR A 200 11.34 -5.66 -8.84
N GLN A 201 11.86 -6.34 -7.84
CA GLN A 201 13.29 -6.48 -7.58
C GLN A 201 13.59 -7.96 -7.35
N ARG A 202 14.70 -8.44 -7.89
CA ARG A 202 15.12 -9.82 -7.63
C ARG A 202 15.75 -9.92 -6.25
N ASP A 203 15.64 -11.09 -5.63
CA ASP A 203 16.33 -11.38 -4.40
C ASP A 203 17.84 -11.43 -4.65
N LYS A 204 18.64 -11.01 -3.65
CA LYS A 204 20.11 -10.99 -3.76
C LYS A 204 20.70 -12.40 -3.71
N GLU A 205 20.14 -13.27 -2.88
CA GLU A 205 20.63 -14.63 -2.64
C GLU A 205 20.06 -15.64 -3.63
N ASP A 206 18.79 -15.46 -4.01
CA ASP A 206 18.11 -16.28 -5.01
C ASP A 206 17.56 -15.43 -6.16
N PRO A 207 18.30 -15.31 -7.29
CA PRO A 207 17.85 -14.53 -8.45
C PRO A 207 16.54 -15.00 -9.11
N LYS A 208 16.07 -16.22 -8.81
CA LYS A 208 14.78 -16.72 -9.28
C LYS A 208 13.62 -16.15 -8.46
N LYS A 209 13.88 -15.74 -7.24
CA LYS A 209 12.88 -15.17 -6.34
C LYS A 209 12.64 -13.70 -6.69
N ILE A 210 11.37 -13.37 -6.91
CA ILE A 210 10.92 -12.02 -7.29
C ILE A 210 10.15 -11.40 -6.14
N HIS A 211 10.49 -10.16 -5.82
CA HIS A 211 9.80 -9.33 -4.84
C HIS A 211 9.03 -8.23 -5.57
N TYR A 212 7.73 -8.34 -5.57
CA TYR A 212 6.86 -7.35 -6.20
C TYR A 212 6.76 -6.08 -5.35
N VAL A 213 6.91 -4.94 -6.02
CA VAL A 213 6.79 -3.60 -5.42
C VAL A 213 5.43 -3.01 -5.72
N LYS A 214 4.93 -3.23 -6.95
CA LYS A 214 3.65 -2.67 -7.40
C LYS A 214 3.18 -3.35 -8.68
N PHE A 215 1.88 -3.65 -8.74
CA PHE A 215 1.17 -3.89 -10.00
C PHE A 215 0.36 -2.67 -10.40
N ASN A 216 0.12 -2.50 -11.69
CA ASN A 216 -0.89 -1.58 -12.19
C ASN A 216 -1.34 -2.00 -13.59
N SER A 217 -2.50 -1.51 -13.98
CA SER A 217 -3.01 -1.65 -15.33
C SER A 217 -3.82 -0.41 -15.72
N LEU A 218 -3.81 -0.08 -17.01
CA LEU A 218 -4.46 1.09 -17.59
C LEU A 218 -5.29 0.65 -18.79
N LEU A 219 -6.53 1.10 -18.85
CA LEU A 219 -7.36 0.93 -20.04
C LEU A 219 -6.90 1.96 -21.08
N MET A 220 -6.65 1.49 -22.30
CA MET A 220 -6.39 2.37 -23.43
C MET A 220 -7.74 2.86 -23.97
N ASP A 221 -7.86 4.17 -24.13
CA ASP A 221 -9.02 4.76 -24.77
C ASP A 221 -8.92 4.53 -26.29
N PRO A 222 -9.84 3.79 -26.91
CA PRO A 222 -9.88 3.71 -28.35
C PRO A 222 -10.31 5.07 -28.89
N ARG A 223 -9.34 5.82 -29.42
CA ARG A 223 -9.63 7.03 -30.19
C ARG A 223 -10.15 6.70 -31.57
#